data_19967eebcd05ffc98679206d051a3895
#
_entry.id   19967eebcd05ffc98679206d051a3895
#
_cell.length_a   1.000
_cell.length_b   1.000
_cell.length_c   1.000
_cell.angle_alpha   90.00
_cell.angle_beta   90.00
_cell.angle_gamma   90.00
#
_symmetry.space_group_name_H-M   'P 1'
#
loop_
_entity.id
_entity.type
_entity.pdbx_description
1 polymer ?
#
loop_
_entity_poly.entity_id
_entity_poly.type
_entity_poly.pdbx_seq_one_letter_code
_entity_poly.pdbx_strand_id
1 'polypeptide(L)'
;EPQSDNEGINTTEEVENKIVTTEEELESYYIVRAILSKYINVDRITYSDKESYFAIILDDHITKWLCRIYIKKNKKYIGIVENGEKTKYLIENISDIYGYADKLVQRLQVLDMK
;
A
#
# COMPACT_ATOMS: atom_id res chain seq x y z
N GLU A 1 -8.84 17.92 -6.14
CA GLU A 1 -9.06 17.31 -6.67
C GLU A 1 -9.01 17.24 -6.95
N PRO A 2 -8.86 17.75 -6.59
CA PRO A 2 -9.16 17.24 -7.08
C PRO A 2 -9.24 17.17 -7.34
N GLN A 3 -9.42 17.73 -7.30
CA GLN A 3 -9.84 17.19 -7.83
C GLN A 3 -9.89 17.12 -8.35
N SER A 4 -9.92 17.77 -8.37
CA SER A 4 -10.33 17.31 -9.09
C SER A 4 -10.52 17.35 -9.53
N ASP A 5 -10.69 17.85 -9.55
CA ASP A 5 -11.20 17.45 -10.20
C ASP A 5 -11.50 17.52 -10.57
N ASN A 6 -11.73 18.12 -10.54
CA ASN A 6 -12.41 17.73 -11.08
C ASN A 6 -12.73 17.77 -11.36
N GLU A 7 -13.13 18.12 -11.27
CA GLU A 7 -13.82 17.68 -11.63
C GLU A 7 -14.38 17.58 -11.81
N GLY A 8 -14.71 18.12 -11.54
CA GLY A 8 -15.55 17.55 -11.89
C GLY A 8 -16.26 17.33 -11.68
N ILE A 9 -16.80 17.56 -11.53
CA ILE A 9 -17.60 16.97 -11.45
C ILE A 9 -18.16 16.59 -11.21
N ASN A 10 -18.57 16.61 -11.02
CA ASN A 10 -19.25 15.82 -10.88
C ASN A 10 -19.67 15.33 -10.50
N THR A 11 -20.04 15.12 -10.29
CA THR A 11 -20.46 14.45 -10.09
C THR A 11 -20.83 13.75 -9.53
N THR A 12 -21.06 13.53 -9.37
CA THR A 12 -21.20 12.80 -8.63
C THR A 12 -21.87 11.67 -8.20
N GLU A 13 -22.37 11.26 -8.24
CA GLU A 13 -23.28 10.32 -7.99
C GLU A 13 -22.81 8.98 -8.17
N GLU A 14 -22.38 8.63 -9.18
CA GLU A 14 -21.74 7.39 -9.37
C GLU A 14 -20.42 7.36 -8.68
N VAL A 15 -20.13 8.39 -8.03
CA VAL A 15 -18.88 8.50 -7.32
C VAL A 15 -18.74 7.47 -6.22
N GLU A 16 -19.85 7.09 -5.62
CA GLU A 16 -19.76 6.20 -4.49
C GLU A 16 -19.19 4.83 -4.84
N ASN A 17 -19.18 4.47 -6.12
CA ASN A 17 -18.66 3.18 -6.51
C ASN A 17 -17.20 3.25 -6.95
N LYS A 18 -16.60 4.41 -6.87
CA LYS A 18 -15.23 4.56 -7.32
C LYS A 18 -14.26 4.23 -6.22
N ILE A 19 -13.15 3.62 -6.60
CA ILE A 19 -12.04 3.39 -5.68
C ILE A 19 -11.11 4.58 -5.81
N VAL A 20 -10.98 5.31 -4.71
CA VAL A 20 -10.17 6.53 -4.68
C VAL A 20 -9.00 6.33 -3.75
N THR A 21 -7.80 6.52 -4.27
CA THR A 21 -6.60 6.39 -3.45
C THR A 21 -6.45 7.63 -2.57
N THR A 22 -6.40 7.42 -1.27
CA THR A 22 -6.31 8.50 -0.31
C THR A 22 -4.87 8.94 -0.12
N GLU A 23 -4.71 10.11 0.53
CA GLU A 23 -3.38 10.61 0.84
C GLU A 23 -2.63 9.66 1.76
N GLU A 24 -3.35 9.07 2.72
CA GLU A 24 -2.72 8.13 3.64
C GLU A 24 -2.21 6.89 2.91
N GLU A 25 -2.98 6.41 1.96
CA GLU A 25 -2.56 5.26 1.17
C GLU A 25 -1.34 5.60 0.33
N LEU A 26 -1.34 6.76 -0.30
CA LEU A 26 -0.17 7.18 -1.07
C LEU A 26 1.05 7.37 -0.18
N GLU A 27 0.84 7.93 1.01
CA GLU A 27 1.94 8.11 1.95
C GLU A 27 2.56 6.76 2.30
N SER A 28 1.72 5.74 2.53
CA SER A 28 2.24 4.41 2.83
C SER A 28 3.05 3.85 1.67
N TYR A 29 2.59 4.08 0.45
CA TYR A 29 3.31 3.65 -0.74
C TYR A 29 4.69 4.32 -0.81
N TYR A 30 4.76 5.63 -0.57
CA TYR A 30 6.04 6.32 -0.63
C TYR A 30 6.98 5.90 0.49
N ILE A 31 6.44 5.58 1.67
CA ILE A 31 7.26 5.08 2.77
C ILE A 31 7.88 3.74 2.40
N VAL A 32 7.09 2.83 1.84
CA VAL A 32 7.62 1.53 1.44
C VAL A 32 8.68 1.69 0.36
N ARG A 33 8.45 2.58 -0.60
CA ARG A 33 9.45 2.86 -1.62
C ARG A 33 10.74 3.36 -0.99
N ALA A 34 10.63 4.26 -0.03
CA ALA A 34 11.80 4.81 0.64
C ALA A 34 12.57 3.73 1.38
N ILE A 35 11.85 2.85 2.09
CA ILE A 35 12.47 1.76 2.82
C ILE A 35 13.26 0.85 1.88
N LEU A 36 12.67 0.51 0.75
CA LEU A 36 13.25 -0.48 -0.16
C LEU A 36 14.16 0.10 -1.22
N SER A 37 14.33 1.43 -1.22
CA SER A 37 15.11 2.09 -2.26
C SER A 37 16.56 1.64 -2.30
N LYS A 38 17.07 1.13 -1.19
CA LYS A 38 18.45 0.65 -1.11
C LYS A 38 18.63 -0.73 -1.72
N TYR A 39 17.54 -1.42 -1.95
CA TYR A 39 17.59 -2.84 -2.31
C TYR A 39 17.15 -3.11 -3.73
N ILE A 40 16.24 -2.30 -4.26
CA ILE A 40 15.77 -2.48 -5.63
C ILE A 40 15.46 -1.12 -6.24
N ASN A 41 15.30 -1.12 -7.56
CA ASN A 41 14.84 0.07 -8.27
C ASN A 41 13.38 0.32 -7.87
N VAL A 42 13.11 1.50 -7.33
CA VAL A 42 11.78 1.82 -6.82
C VAL A 42 10.72 1.83 -7.93
N ASP A 43 11.13 1.92 -9.19
CA ASP A 43 10.17 1.87 -10.29
C ASP A 43 9.48 0.50 -10.38
N ARG A 44 10.05 -0.52 -9.74
CA ARG A 44 9.43 -1.83 -9.69
C ARG A 44 8.32 -1.91 -8.64
N ILE A 45 8.26 -0.94 -7.74
CA ILE A 45 7.25 -0.94 -6.67
C ILE A 45 6.06 -0.14 -7.15
N THR A 46 4.92 -0.80 -7.24
CA THR A 46 3.67 -0.18 -7.68
C THR A 46 2.61 -0.46 -6.63
N TYR A 47 1.38 -0.06 -6.91
CA TYR A 47 0.30 -0.34 -5.98
C TYR A 47 -0.97 -0.71 -6.73
N SER A 48 -1.86 -1.38 -6.01
CA SER A 48 -3.17 -1.73 -6.53
C SER A 48 -4.19 -1.36 -5.45
N ASP A 49 -5.07 -0.43 -5.76
CA ASP A 49 -6.05 0.07 -4.82
C ASP A 49 -7.31 -0.77 -4.94
N LYS A 50 -7.68 -1.43 -3.85
CA LYS A 50 -8.87 -2.27 -3.79
C LYS A 50 -9.84 -1.69 -2.78
N GLU A 51 -11.09 -2.16 -2.86
CA GLU A 51 -12.11 -1.67 -1.95
C GLU A 51 -11.77 -1.92 -0.49
N SER A 52 -11.25 -3.10 -0.21
CA SER A 52 -10.99 -3.52 1.17
C SER A 52 -9.58 -3.19 1.65
N TYR A 53 -8.66 -2.94 0.75
CA TYR A 53 -7.27 -2.70 1.12
C TYR A 53 -6.53 -2.04 -0.01
N PHE A 54 -5.36 -1.52 0.33
CA PHE A 54 -4.45 -0.90 -0.62
C PHE A 54 -3.19 -1.75 -0.64
N ALA A 55 -2.93 -2.43 -1.75
CA ALA A 55 -1.80 -3.35 -1.84
C ALA A 55 -0.60 -2.66 -2.49
N ILE A 56 0.57 -2.84 -1.88
CA ILE A 56 1.82 -2.36 -2.47
C ILE A 56 2.51 -3.59 -3.03
N ILE A 57 2.72 -3.60 -4.34
CA ILE A 57 3.09 -4.80 -5.07
C ILE A 57 4.40 -4.60 -5.83
N LEU A 58 4.95 -5.70 -6.30
CA LEU A 58 6.23 -5.71 -7.02
C LEU A 58 5.99 -6.07 -8.48
N ASP A 59 6.62 -5.32 -9.38
CA ASP A 59 6.55 -5.59 -10.82
C ASP A 59 5.12 -5.63 -11.36
N ASP A 60 4.24 -4.89 -10.70
CA ASP A 60 2.84 -4.76 -11.11
C ASP A 60 2.10 -6.10 -11.09
N HIS A 61 2.57 -7.06 -10.29
CA HIS A 61 1.92 -8.35 -10.13
C HIS A 61 1.18 -8.39 -8.81
N ILE A 62 -0.13 -8.58 -8.86
CA ILE A 62 -0.95 -8.51 -7.66
C ILE A 62 -0.63 -9.63 -6.68
N THR A 63 -0.09 -10.74 -7.16
CA THR A 63 0.30 -11.85 -6.29
C THR A 63 1.64 -11.61 -5.61
N LYS A 64 2.41 -10.64 -6.08
CA LYS A 64 3.69 -10.29 -5.48
C LYS A 64 3.56 -9.05 -4.61
N TRP A 65 2.70 -9.13 -3.62
CA TRP A 65 2.47 -7.96 -2.78
C TRP A 65 3.46 -7.92 -1.62
N LEU A 66 3.99 -6.72 -1.41
CA LEU A 66 4.94 -6.45 -0.34
C LEU A 66 4.22 -6.27 0.97
N CYS A 67 3.12 -5.54 0.94
CA CYS A 67 2.29 -5.37 2.12
C CYS A 67 0.92 -4.88 1.66
N ARG A 68 -0.04 -4.93 2.58
CA ARG A 68 -1.37 -4.39 2.33
C ARG A 68 -1.69 -3.42 3.45
N ILE A 69 -2.28 -2.30 3.08
CA ILE A 69 -2.67 -1.28 4.03
C ILE A 69 -4.19 -1.31 4.13
N TYR A 70 -4.68 -1.44 5.35
CA TYR A 70 -6.11 -1.45 5.62
C TYR A 70 -6.43 -0.23 6.44
N ILE A 71 -7.31 0.63 5.91
CA ILE A 71 -7.73 1.83 6.63
C ILE A 71 -9.21 1.72 6.87
N LYS A 72 -9.57 1.55 8.12
CA LYS A 72 -10.96 1.53 8.56
C LYS A 72 -11.22 2.82 9.30
N LYS A 73 -12.46 3.09 9.61
CA LYS A 73 -12.86 4.36 10.20
C LYS A 73 -11.83 4.99 11.12
N ASN A 74 -11.49 4.30 12.19
CA ASN A 74 -10.59 4.83 13.20
C ASN A 74 -9.34 3.99 13.37
N LYS A 75 -9.11 3.03 12.49
CA LYS A 75 -8.02 2.08 12.68
C LYS A 75 -7.28 1.85 11.39
N LYS A 76 -5.98 1.70 11.52
CA LYS A 76 -5.11 1.42 10.38
C LYS A 76 -4.33 0.16 10.68
N TYR A 77 -4.17 -0.68 9.66
CA TYR A 77 -3.42 -1.93 9.82
C TYR A 77 -2.46 -2.08 8.66
N ILE A 78 -1.34 -2.74 8.92
CA ILE A 78 -0.44 -3.16 7.86
C ILE A 78 -0.42 -4.68 7.85
N GLY A 79 -0.69 -5.27 6.67
CA GLY A 79 -0.66 -6.71 6.50
C GLY A 79 0.60 -7.11 5.77
N ILE A 80 1.32 -8.09 6.32
CA ILE A 80 2.59 -8.56 5.78
C ILE A 80 2.58 -10.08 5.83
N VAL A 81 3.28 -10.71 4.88
CA VAL A 81 3.47 -12.15 4.92
C VAL A 81 4.78 -12.45 5.64
N GLU A 82 4.69 -13.24 6.70
CA GLU A 82 5.85 -13.67 7.46
C GLU A 82 5.83 -15.18 7.53
N ASN A 83 6.91 -15.80 7.06
CA ASN A 83 7.03 -17.27 7.09
C ASN A 83 5.84 -17.95 6.41
N GLY A 84 5.36 -17.33 5.32
CA GLY A 84 4.24 -17.89 4.59
C GLY A 84 2.87 -17.58 5.14
N GLU A 85 2.79 -16.85 6.24
CA GLU A 85 1.52 -16.52 6.87
C GLU A 85 1.24 -15.04 6.79
N LYS A 86 -0.02 -14.72 6.54
CA LYS A 86 -0.45 -13.32 6.52
C LYS A 86 -0.69 -12.85 7.94
N THR A 87 -0.05 -11.74 8.29
CA THR A 87 -0.17 -11.17 9.63
C THR A 87 -0.56 -9.71 9.50
N LYS A 88 -1.52 -9.28 10.30
CA LYS A 88 -1.93 -7.88 10.36
C LYS A 88 -1.47 -7.26 11.65
N TYR A 89 -0.93 -6.06 11.55
CA TYR A 89 -0.50 -5.30 12.72
C TYR A 89 -1.27 -3.99 12.76
N LEU A 90 -1.78 -3.66 13.92
CA LEU A 90 -2.44 -2.37 14.12
C LEU A 90 -1.39 -1.29 14.21
N ILE A 91 -1.57 -0.22 13.45
CA ILE A 91 -0.68 0.93 13.52
C ILE A 91 -1.52 2.17 13.85
N GLU A 92 -0.91 3.13 14.51
CA GLU A 92 -1.62 4.35 14.86
C GLU A 92 -1.43 5.42 13.81
N ASN A 93 -0.26 5.47 13.22
CA ASN A 93 0.08 6.44 12.18
C ASN A 93 0.67 5.73 10.99
N ILE A 94 0.51 6.32 9.81
CA ILE A 94 1.09 5.75 8.60
C ILE A 94 2.61 5.66 8.74
N SER A 95 3.24 6.63 9.42
CA SER A 95 4.68 6.60 9.60
C SER A 95 5.15 5.41 10.44
N ASP A 96 4.24 4.74 11.14
CA ASP A 96 4.60 3.53 11.90
C ASP A 96 5.09 2.42 10.98
N ILE A 97 4.82 2.54 9.68
CA ILE A 97 5.31 1.56 8.70
C ILE A 97 6.83 1.45 8.73
N TYR A 98 7.52 2.55 9.06
CA TYR A 98 8.98 2.49 9.19
C TYR A 98 9.44 1.45 10.22
N GLY A 99 8.61 1.19 11.22
CA GLY A 99 8.93 0.18 12.23
C GLY A 99 8.88 -1.25 11.70
N TYR A 100 8.34 -1.44 10.52
CA TYR A 100 8.24 -2.76 9.90
C TYR A 100 9.22 -2.91 8.73
N ALA A 101 10.22 -2.05 8.65
CA ALA A 101 11.15 -2.05 7.54
C ALA A 101 11.82 -3.40 7.34
N ASP A 102 12.25 -4.03 8.46
CA ASP A 102 12.92 -5.33 8.36
C ASP A 102 12.03 -6.37 7.75
N LYS A 103 10.75 -6.35 8.11
CA LYS A 103 9.79 -7.32 7.60
C LYS A 103 9.54 -7.10 6.11
N LEU A 104 9.51 -5.85 5.70
CA LEU A 104 9.33 -5.52 4.28
C LEU A 104 10.53 -5.95 3.46
N VAL A 105 11.74 -5.77 4.00
CA VAL A 105 12.94 -6.21 3.30
C VAL A 105 12.95 -7.73 3.16
N GLN A 106 12.57 -8.44 4.21
CA GLN A 106 12.50 -9.90 4.15
C GLN A 106 11.48 -10.36 3.10
N ARG A 107 10.34 -9.70 3.08
CA ARG A 107 9.32 -10.04 2.08
C ARG A 107 9.83 -9.79 0.66
N LEU A 108 10.53 -8.66 0.47
CA LEU A 108 11.10 -8.34 -0.83
C LEU A 108 12.05 -9.44 -1.27
N GLN A 109 12.90 -9.91 -0.36
CA GLN A 109 13.88 -10.94 -0.69
C GLN A 109 13.18 -12.22 -1.15
N VAL A 110 12.10 -12.58 -0.48
CA VAL A 110 11.35 -13.78 -0.86
C VAL A 110 10.77 -13.61 -2.26
N LEU A 111 10.17 -12.45 -2.53
CA LEU A 111 9.53 -12.22 -3.82
C LEU A 111 10.54 -12.11 -4.95
N ASP A 112 11.67 -11.48 -4.68
CA ASP A 112 12.66 -11.22 -5.73
C ASP A 112 13.52 -12.43 -6.03
N MET A 113 13.50 -13.42 -5.16
CA MET A 113 14.24 -14.66 -5.39
C MET A 113 13.57 -15.56 -6.40
N LYS A 114 12.34 -15.26 -6.76
CA LYS A 114 11.59 -16.09 -7.70
C LYS A 114 11.68 -15.60 -9.16
#